data_1e682faf881072eb60ab118c794f72f2
#
_entry.id   1e682faf881072eb60ab118c794f72f2
#
_cell.length_a   1.000
_cell.length_b   1.000
_cell.length_c   1.000
_cell.angle_alpha   90.00
_cell.angle_beta   90.00
_cell.angle_gamma   90.00
#
_symmetry.space_group_name_H-M   'P 1'
#
loop_
_entity.id
_entity.type
_entity.pdbx_description
1 polymer ?
#
loop_
_entity_poly.entity_id
_entity_poly.type
_entity_poly.pdbx_seq_one_letter_code
_entity_poly.pdbx_strand_id
1 'polypeptide(L)'
;FHKVFDFGAGEISKFSTSSLITRTTNDITQIQMLVAMGLQVMIKAPIMAAWAIVKIVGKSWQLSVLTASAVVLIMVVIGTLMAVLLPKFKTVQKQVDDVNRVTRENLTGLKVVRAFNAEKYQEDKFESVNENLMKTQMFTMRGMAFLFPVMIFVQSALSLGIYWLGAKLVDDISIPLNGTMTEIFTAIGSRADMLGDVVAFNSYALYVVMAFVLLLMIFVMLPRAQVSAGRINEVLNSDIAVREGKDDGRQTEEKGSITFNDVSFRYPGAAENCLEHISFQVNQGETLAIIGATGSGKSTLAGLAARLYDASEGEVLIDGKNVKDYSFRGLYDKMGYVTQKAVLFSDTIEGNVAFGEAAQAITEEDVKKAIDISQAQEFIDKMEEGLYSHI
;
A
#
# COMPACT_ATOMS: atom_id res chain seq x y z
N PHE A 1 9.06 -3.05 -7.75
CA PHE A 1 8.43 -4.07 -8.61
C PHE A 1 9.46 -5.13 -9.02
N HIS A 2 10.61 -4.76 -9.61
CA HIS A 2 11.68 -5.72 -10.00
C HIS A 2 12.06 -6.69 -8.88
N LYS A 3 12.27 -6.20 -7.66
CA LYS A 3 12.60 -7.04 -6.51
C LYS A 3 11.59 -8.18 -6.25
N VAL A 4 10.30 -7.97 -6.58
CA VAL A 4 9.26 -9.01 -6.41
C VAL A 4 9.39 -10.11 -7.47
N PHE A 5 9.87 -9.79 -8.66
CA PHE A 5 10.16 -10.81 -9.69
C PHE A 5 11.37 -11.66 -9.36
N ASP A 6 12.29 -11.13 -8.55
CA ASP A 6 13.46 -11.88 -8.09
C ASP A 6 13.12 -12.84 -6.93
N PHE A 7 11.88 -12.80 -6.40
CA PHE A 7 11.46 -13.62 -5.28
C PHE A 7 11.24 -15.08 -5.71
N GLY A 8 11.75 -15.99 -4.93
CA GLY A 8 11.41 -17.39 -5.01
C GLY A 8 10.09 -17.73 -4.33
N ALA A 9 9.69 -19.00 -4.38
CA ALA A 9 8.46 -19.49 -3.78
C ALA A 9 8.38 -19.23 -2.26
N GLY A 10 9.52 -19.23 -1.58
CA GLY A 10 9.65 -18.95 -0.14
C GLY A 10 9.23 -17.54 0.23
N GLU A 11 9.72 -16.53 -0.49
CA GLU A 11 9.41 -15.12 -0.25
C GLU A 11 7.96 -14.81 -0.61
N ILE A 12 7.45 -15.35 -1.73
CA ILE A 12 6.04 -15.19 -2.14
C ILE A 12 5.11 -15.78 -1.07
N SER A 13 5.46 -16.94 -0.49
CA SER A 13 4.69 -17.54 0.61
C SER A 13 4.71 -16.68 1.87
N LYS A 14 5.87 -16.10 2.22
CA LYS A 14 6.04 -15.22 3.39
C LYS A 14 5.19 -13.96 3.31
N PHE A 15 5.17 -13.30 2.17
CA PHE A 15 4.46 -12.02 2.01
C PHE A 15 3.00 -12.16 1.57
N SER A 16 2.59 -13.27 1.01
CA SER A 16 1.35 -13.52 0.26
C SER A 16 1.18 -12.64 -0.99
N THR A 17 0.56 -13.16 -2.03
CA THR A 17 0.32 -12.45 -3.29
C THR A 17 -0.53 -11.20 -3.09
N SER A 18 -1.59 -11.27 -2.29
CA SER A 18 -2.49 -10.14 -2.01
C SER A 18 -1.75 -8.99 -1.29
N SER A 19 -0.85 -9.32 -0.36
CA SER A 19 -0.02 -8.33 0.33
C SER A 19 0.97 -7.66 -0.62
N LEU A 20 1.62 -8.42 -1.50
CA LEU A 20 2.56 -7.89 -2.50
C LEU A 20 1.84 -6.95 -3.49
N ILE A 21 0.64 -7.30 -3.94
CA ILE A 21 -0.19 -6.42 -4.78
C ILE A 21 -0.48 -5.11 -4.05
N THR A 22 -0.92 -5.18 -2.79
CA THR A 22 -1.21 -3.97 -2.00
C THR A 22 0.04 -3.09 -1.81
N ARG A 23 1.21 -3.70 -1.57
CA ARG A 23 2.49 -2.98 -1.40
C ARG A 23 2.98 -2.34 -2.70
N THR A 24 2.70 -2.94 -3.85
CA THR A 24 3.12 -2.42 -5.16
C THR A 24 2.13 -1.40 -5.74
N THR A 25 0.93 -1.28 -5.20
CA THR A 25 -0.10 -0.35 -5.67
C THR A 25 -0.46 0.68 -4.61
N ASN A 26 -1.25 0.30 -3.61
CA ASN A 26 -1.81 1.22 -2.63
C ASN A 26 -0.74 1.85 -1.73
N ASP A 27 0.25 1.08 -1.24
CA ASP A 27 1.30 1.61 -0.37
C ASP A 27 2.19 2.62 -1.13
N ILE A 28 2.49 2.36 -2.41
CA ILE A 28 3.19 3.34 -3.27
C ILE A 28 2.36 4.61 -3.44
N THR A 29 1.06 4.50 -3.68
CA THR A 29 0.16 5.65 -3.80
C THR A 29 0.14 6.50 -2.52
N GLN A 30 0.17 5.89 -1.33
CA GLN A 30 0.26 6.63 -0.06
C GLN A 30 1.57 7.44 0.05
N ILE A 31 2.68 6.86 -0.37
CA ILE A 31 3.98 7.58 -0.40
C ILE A 31 3.96 8.69 -1.45
N GLN A 32 3.42 8.41 -2.64
CA GLN A 32 3.28 9.40 -3.70
C GLN A 32 2.45 10.61 -3.25
N MET A 33 1.33 10.39 -2.55
CA MET A 33 0.52 11.45 -1.97
C MET A 33 1.29 12.27 -0.93
N LEU A 34 2.05 11.60 -0.04
CA LEU A 34 2.88 12.31 0.94
C LEU A 34 3.95 13.15 0.26
N VAL A 35 4.63 12.63 -0.77
CA VAL A 35 5.66 13.37 -1.50
C VAL A 35 5.04 14.54 -2.27
N ALA A 36 3.98 14.31 -3.04
CA ALA A 36 3.38 15.34 -3.89
C ALA A 36 2.68 16.46 -3.07
N MET A 37 1.83 16.08 -2.11
CA MET A 37 1.08 17.04 -1.30
C MET A 37 1.84 17.44 -0.04
N GLY A 38 2.51 16.48 0.62
CA GLY A 38 3.22 16.70 1.87
C GLY A 38 4.37 17.68 1.70
N LEU A 39 5.22 17.52 0.68
CA LEU A 39 6.32 18.45 0.40
C LEU A 39 5.80 19.86 0.10
N GLN A 40 4.74 19.97 -0.70
CA GLN A 40 4.13 21.26 -1.00
C GLN A 40 3.63 21.96 0.27
N VAL A 41 2.96 21.23 1.15
CA VAL A 41 2.43 21.79 2.41
C VAL A 41 3.57 22.07 3.40
N MET A 42 4.57 21.19 3.52
CA MET A 42 5.73 21.36 4.41
C MET A 42 6.55 22.60 4.06
N ILE A 43 6.63 22.95 2.79
CA ILE A 43 7.35 24.17 2.36
C ILE A 43 6.44 25.38 2.45
N LYS A 44 5.22 25.29 1.92
CA LYS A 44 4.30 26.41 1.79
C LYS A 44 3.78 26.91 3.14
N ALA A 45 3.38 26.01 4.04
CA ALA A 45 2.76 26.42 5.32
C ALA A 45 3.73 27.16 6.25
N PRO A 46 4.98 26.71 6.52
CA PRO A 46 5.91 27.49 7.33
C PRO A 46 6.27 28.84 6.71
N ILE A 47 6.46 28.89 5.38
CA ILE A 47 6.77 30.14 4.68
C ILE A 47 5.60 31.12 4.80
N MET A 48 4.36 30.68 4.58
CA MET A 48 3.17 31.50 4.73
C MET A 48 3.01 32.00 6.17
N ALA A 49 3.19 31.12 7.16
CA ALA A 49 3.11 31.50 8.57
C ALA A 49 4.19 32.50 8.95
N ALA A 50 5.44 32.23 8.62
CA ALA A 50 6.57 33.12 8.91
C ALA A 50 6.40 34.50 8.25
N TRP A 51 6.07 34.50 6.95
CA TRP A 51 5.84 35.72 6.21
C TRP A 51 4.69 36.56 6.80
N ALA A 52 3.56 35.94 7.08
CA ALA A 52 2.41 36.57 7.65
C ALA A 52 2.72 37.14 9.07
N ILE A 53 3.41 36.38 9.93
CA ILE A 53 3.82 36.81 11.27
C ILE A 53 4.77 37.99 11.18
N VAL A 54 5.77 37.99 10.33
CA VAL A 54 6.70 39.13 10.14
C VAL A 54 5.95 40.38 9.69
N LYS A 55 4.94 40.25 8.84
CA LYS A 55 4.11 41.40 8.39
C LYS A 55 3.15 41.90 9.44
N ILE A 56 2.72 41.06 10.38
CA ILE A 56 1.79 41.39 11.46
C ILE A 56 2.49 42.10 12.63
N VAL A 57 3.62 41.55 13.09
CA VAL A 57 4.30 41.95 14.35
C VAL A 57 4.75 43.42 14.33
N GLY A 58 5.03 44.01 13.16
CA GLY A 58 5.50 45.39 13.02
C GLY A 58 4.41 46.47 12.97
N LYS A 59 3.10 46.11 12.89
CA LYS A 59 2.03 47.05 12.57
C LYS A 59 1.20 47.48 13.80
N SER A 60 0.59 46.54 14.50
CA SER A 60 -0.22 46.81 15.68
C SER A 60 -0.14 45.66 16.68
N TRP A 61 0.24 45.92 17.92
CA TRP A 61 0.32 44.87 18.96
C TRP A 61 -1.06 44.35 19.34
N GLN A 62 -2.11 45.26 19.33
CA GLN A 62 -3.48 44.89 19.69
C GLN A 62 -4.06 43.86 18.69
N LEU A 63 -3.89 44.11 17.39
CA LEU A 63 -4.33 43.21 16.34
C LEU A 63 -3.51 41.89 16.33
N SER A 64 -2.22 41.96 16.68
CA SER A 64 -1.35 40.81 16.82
C SER A 64 -1.80 39.87 17.94
N VAL A 65 -2.15 40.42 19.11
CA VAL A 65 -2.67 39.65 20.24
C VAL A 65 -4.01 38.97 19.89
N LEU A 66 -4.89 39.70 19.18
CA LEU A 66 -6.17 39.15 18.73
C LEU A 66 -5.96 37.97 17.79
N THR A 67 -5.05 38.07 16.83
CA THR A 67 -4.73 36.99 15.91
C THR A 67 -4.07 35.80 16.64
N ALA A 68 -3.14 36.06 17.54
CA ALA A 68 -2.50 35.03 18.35
C ALA A 68 -3.51 34.26 19.21
N SER A 69 -4.48 34.99 19.83
CA SER A 69 -5.55 34.34 20.61
C SER A 69 -6.45 33.43 19.76
N ALA A 70 -6.78 33.85 18.53
CA ALA A 70 -7.54 33.03 17.60
C ALA A 70 -6.78 31.76 17.18
N VAL A 71 -5.47 31.89 16.91
CA VAL A 71 -4.60 30.71 16.59
C VAL A 71 -4.53 29.74 17.77
N VAL A 72 -4.34 30.25 18.99
CA VAL A 72 -4.32 29.39 20.19
C VAL A 72 -5.68 28.72 20.39
N LEU A 73 -6.78 29.42 20.18
CA LEU A 73 -8.13 28.85 20.26
C LEU A 73 -8.32 27.72 19.24
N ILE A 74 -7.89 27.92 18.01
CA ILE A 74 -7.93 26.90 16.96
C ILE A 74 -7.10 25.67 17.37
N MET A 75 -5.88 25.88 17.85
CA MET A 75 -5.02 24.78 18.30
C MET A 75 -5.62 23.98 19.45
N VAL A 76 -6.24 24.68 20.43
CA VAL A 76 -6.93 24.03 21.55
C VAL A 76 -8.12 23.22 21.07
N VAL A 77 -8.96 23.78 20.20
CA VAL A 77 -10.14 23.08 19.63
C VAL A 77 -9.71 21.83 18.87
N ILE A 78 -8.73 21.97 17.98
CA ILE A 78 -8.24 20.84 17.19
C ILE A 78 -7.55 19.80 18.07
N GLY A 79 -6.70 20.23 19.01
CA GLY A 79 -6.02 19.32 19.94
C GLY A 79 -7.02 18.53 20.78
N THR A 80 -8.06 19.17 21.28
CA THR A 80 -9.11 18.51 22.06
C THR A 80 -9.91 17.51 21.21
N LEU A 81 -10.32 17.93 20.00
CA LEU A 81 -11.02 17.06 19.06
C LEU A 81 -10.16 15.84 18.69
N MET A 82 -8.88 16.03 18.36
CA MET A 82 -7.99 14.92 18.05
C MET A 82 -7.79 13.99 19.23
N ALA A 83 -7.62 14.51 20.46
CA ALA A 83 -7.49 13.69 21.66
C ALA A 83 -8.71 12.80 21.89
N VAL A 84 -9.92 13.28 21.59
CA VAL A 84 -11.17 12.54 21.72
C VAL A 84 -11.41 11.57 20.56
N LEU A 85 -11.10 11.97 19.32
CA LEU A 85 -11.45 11.20 18.12
C LEU A 85 -10.41 10.12 17.78
N LEU A 86 -9.10 10.35 18.02
CA LEU A 86 -8.06 9.37 17.70
C LEU A 86 -8.28 7.99 18.33
N PRO A 87 -8.59 7.84 19.63
CA PRO A 87 -8.88 6.54 20.21
C PRO A 87 -10.15 5.90 19.62
N LYS A 88 -11.14 6.71 19.24
CA LYS A 88 -12.37 6.21 18.60
C LYS A 88 -12.12 5.70 17.18
N PHE A 89 -11.22 6.30 16.41
CA PHE A 89 -10.81 5.76 15.11
C PHE A 89 -10.17 4.38 15.22
N LYS A 90 -9.37 4.13 16.26
CA LYS A 90 -8.83 2.79 16.54
C LYS A 90 -9.94 1.78 16.85
N THR A 91 -10.96 2.22 17.60
CA THR A 91 -12.14 1.40 17.91
C THR A 91 -12.94 1.09 16.64
N VAL A 92 -13.18 2.08 15.77
CA VAL A 92 -13.84 1.89 14.47
C VAL A 92 -13.10 0.83 13.65
N GLN A 93 -11.77 0.89 13.56
CA GLN A 93 -10.99 -0.10 12.81
C GLN A 93 -11.22 -1.52 13.34
N LYS A 94 -11.17 -1.72 14.67
CA LYS A 94 -11.45 -3.02 15.28
C LYS A 94 -12.88 -3.50 14.98
N GLN A 95 -13.86 -2.61 15.03
CA GLN A 95 -15.26 -2.95 14.73
C GLN A 95 -15.48 -3.29 13.25
N VAL A 96 -14.74 -2.65 12.33
CA VAL A 96 -14.73 -3.04 10.91
C VAL A 96 -14.19 -4.47 10.74
N ASP A 97 -13.13 -4.82 11.46
CA ASP A 97 -12.59 -6.18 11.44
C ASP A 97 -13.60 -7.20 11.99
N ASP A 98 -14.36 -6.84 13.03
CA ASP A 98 -15.44 -7.69 13.59
C ASP A 98 -16.58 -7.87 12.58
N VAL A 99 -17.03 -6.83 11.87
CA VAL A 99 -18.03 -6.95 10.80
C VAL A 99 -17.52 -7.85 9.68
N ASN A 100 -16.28 -7.65 9.24
CA ASN A 100 -15.68 -8.48 8.20
C ASN A 100 -15.58 -9.96 8.64
N ARG A 101 -15.24 -10.21 9.90
CA ARG A 101 -15.18 -11.57 10.46
C ARG A 101 -16.55 -12.24 10.44
N VAL A 102 -17.59 -11.58 10.94
CA VAL A 102 -18.97 -12.12 10.94
C VAL A 102 -19.46 -12.35 9.52
N THR A 103 -19.21 -11.42 8.61
CA THR A 103 -19.57 -11.57 7.19
C THR A 103 -18.88 -12.79 6.57
N ARG A 104 -17.59 -12.95 6.82
CA ARG A 104 -16.83 -14.10 6.30
C ARG A 104 -17.33 -15.42 6.89
N GLU A 105 -17.62 -15.47 8.19
CA GLU A 105 -18.22 -16.63 8.84
C GLU A 105 -19.54 -17.00 8.16
N ASN A 106 -20.42 -16.03 7.90
CA ASN A 106 -21.71 -16.25 7.26
C ASN A 106 -21.56 -16.75 5.81
N LEU A 107 -20.69 -16.14 5.01
CA LEU A 107 -20.46 -16.54 3.62
C LEU A 107 -19.84 -17.93 3.53
N THR A 108 -18.87 -18.24 4.37
CA THR A 108 -18.22 -19.57 4.39
C THR A 108 -19.15 -20.65 4.93
N GLY A 109 -19.95 -20.31 5.95
CA GLY A 109 -20.89 -21.23 6.61
C GLY A 109 -22.31 -21.24 6.04
N LEU A 110 -22.58 -20.58 4.89
CA LEU A 110 -23.93 -20.36 4.38
C LEU A 110 -24.77 -21.66 4.25
N LYS A 111 -24.13 -22.76 3.82
CA LYS A 111 -24.79 -24.06 3.71
C LYS A 111 -25.23 -24.60 5.09
N VAL A 112 -24.39 -24.38 6.11
CA VAL A 112 -24.68 -24.80 7.49
C VAL A 112 -25.81 -23.94 8.07
N VAL A 113 -25.73 -22.62 7.90
CA VAL A 113 -26.77 -21.68 8.35
C VAL A 113 -28.14 -22.09 7.83
N ARG A 114 -28.24 -22.39 6.52
CA ARG A 114 -29.49 -22.85 5.88
C ARG A 114 -29.93 -24.23 6.35
N ALA A 115 -28.99 -25.17 6.50
CA ALA A 115 -29.30 -26.52 6.93
C ALA A 115 -29.89 -26.58 8.36
N PHE A 116 -29.57 -25.59 9.21
CA PHE A 116 -30.02 -25.50 10.59
C PHE A 116 -31.06 -24.40 10.83
N ASN A 117 -31.61 -23.74 9.79
CA ASN A 117 -32.56 -22.62 9.90
C ASN A 117 -32.05 -21.52 10.86
N ALA A 118 -30.75 -21.20 10.78
CA ALA A 118 -30.09 -20.28 11.70
C ALA A 118 -29.91 -18.85 11.11
N GLU A 119 -30.67 -18.51 10.04
CA GLU A 119 -30.55 -17.21 9.36
C GLU A 119 -30.84 -16.07 10.33
N LYS A 120 -31.93 -16.15 11.10
CA LYS A 120 -32.30 -15.09 12.06
C LYS A 120 -31.22 -14.85 13.12
N TYR A 121 -30.64 -15.93 13.63
CA TYR A 121 -29.53 -15.84 14.59
C TYR A 121 -28.31 -15.12 14.01
N GLN A 122 -27.96 -15.43 12.76
CA GLN A 122 -26.81 -14.80 12.09
C GLN A 122 -27.10 -13.35 11.71
N GLU A 123 -28.34 -13.03 11.33
CA GLU A 123 -28.78 -11.66 11.06
C GLU A 123 -28.69 -10.81 12.33
N ASP A 124 -29.22 -11.27 13.45
CA ASP A 124 -29.17 -10.56 14.74
C ASP A 124 -27.72 -10.38 15.21
N LYS A 125 -26.86 -11.39 15.02
CA LYS A 125 -25.41 -11.30 15.30
C LYS A 125 -24.74 -10.22 14.45
N PHE A 126 -25.02 -10.20 13.15
CA PHE A 126 -24.49 -9.22 12.22
C PHE A 126 -24.97 -7.82 12.58
N GLU A 127 -26.29 -7.65 12.81
CA GLU A 127 -26.89 -6.36 13.13
C GLU A 127 -26.31 -5.76 14.41
N SER A 128 -26.10 -6.58 15.46
CA SER A 128 -25.45 -6.15 16.71
C SER A 128 -24.04 -5.58 16.47
N VAL A 129 -23.24 -6.26 15.69
CA VAL A 129 -21.86 -5.82 15.38
C VAL A 129 -21.88 -4.57 14.50
N ASN A 130 -22.75 -4.53 13.50
CA ASN A 130 -22.93 -3.40 12.60
C ASN A 130 -23.46 -2.15 13.32
N GLU A 131 -24.42 -2.31 14.25
CA GLU A 131 -24.93 -1.20 15.06
C GLU A 131 -23.84 -0.57 15.94
N ASN A 132 -22.95 -1.38 16.53
CA ASN A 132 -21.83 -0.89 17.31
C ASN A 132 -20.85 -0.09 16.44
N LEU A 133 -20.54 -0.59 15.23
CA LEU A 133 -19.72 0.13 14.25
C LEU A 133 -20.39 1.45 13.84
N MET A 134 -21.67 1.39 13.50
CA MET A 134 -22.44 2.56 13.08
C MET A 134 -22.43 3.65 14.15
N LYS A 135 -22.71 3.31 15.42
CA LYS A 135 -22.70 4.27 16.54
C LYS A 135 -21.35 4.96 16.71
N THR A 136 -20.28 4.17 16.71
CA THR A 136 -18.92 4.70 16.88
C THR A 136 -18.52 5.55 15.67
N GLN A 137 -18.83 5.11 14.46
CA GLN A 137 -18.52 5.83 13.23
C GLN A 137 -19.31 7.13 13.13
N MET A 138 -20.61 7.12 13.47
CA MET A 138 -21.40 8.34 13.54
C MET A 138 -20.84 9.36 14.53
N PHE A 139 -20.40 8.91 15.71
CA PHE A 139 -19.76 9.80 16.68
C PHE A 139 -18.49 10.45 16.11
N THR A 140 -17.60 9.64 15.50
CA THR A 140 -16.37 10.17 14.91
C THR A 140 -16.64 11.10 13.73
N MET A 141 -17.58 10.75 12.84
CA MET A 141 -17.94 11.58 11.68
C MET A 141 -18.61 12.90 12.09
N ARG A 142 -19.50 12.88 13.08
CA ARG A 142 -20.09 14.11 13.64
C ARG A 142 -19.03 15.02 14.27
N GLY A 143 -18.08 14.45 15.02
CA GLY A 143 -16.95 15.20 15.56
C GLY A 143 -16.09 15.85 14.47
N MET A 144 -15.78 15.11 13.41
CA MET A 144 -15.04 15.65 12.25
C MET A 144 -15.84 16.70 11.49
N ALA A 145 -17.15 16.46 11.28
CA ALA A 145 -18.03 17.42 10.61
C ALA A 145 -18.14 18.76 11.36
N PHE A 146 -18.06 18.73 12.69
CA PHE A 146 -18.10 19.94 13.52
C PHE A 146 -16.85 20.83 13.36
N LEU A 147 -15.74 20.28 12.89
CA LEU A 147 -14.48 21.00 12.73
C LEU A 147 -14.60 22.18 11.75
N PHE A 148 -15.23 21.96 10.58
CA PHE A 148 -15.38 23.00 9.55
C PHE A 148 -16.22 24.20 10.01
N PRO A 149 -17.43 24.04 10.57
CA PRO A 149 -18.19 25.16 11.12
C PRO A 149 -17.45 25.95 12.19
N VAL A 150 -16.73 25.25 13.09
CA VAL A 150 -15.95 25.94 14.14
C VAL A 150 -14.81 26.75 13.53
N MET A 151 -14.10 26.20 12.54
CA MET A 151 -13.04 26.93 11.84
C MET A 151 -13.56 28.20 11.16
N ILE A 152 -14.68 28.08 10.43
CA ILE A 152 -15.33 29.24 9.77
C ILE A 152 -15.78 30.25 10.81
N PHE A 153 -16.37 29.83 11.93
CA PHE A 153 -16.79 30.70 13.00
C PHE A 153 -15.62 31.47 13.61
N VAL A 154 -14.53 30.79 13.97
CA VAL A 154 -13.33 31.44 14.53
C VAL A 154 -12.72 32.42 13.53
N GLN A 155 -12.63 32.03 12.26
CA GLN A 155 -12.13 32.90 11.20
C GLN A 155 -13.00 34.15 11.01
N SER A 156 -14.33 34.01 11.00
CA SER A 156 -15.27 35.13 10.87
C SER A 156 -15.24 36.03 12.09
N ALA A 157 -15.17 35.46 13.30
CA ALA A 157 -15.03 36.19 14.54
C ALA A 157 -13.70 36.96 14.60
N LEU A 158 -12.60 36.36 14.13
CA LEU A 158 -11.31 37.04 14.01
C LEU A 158 -11.38 38.22 13.05
N SER A 159 -11.94 38.03 11.84
CA SER A 159 -12.13 39.12 10.87
C SER A 159 -12.98 40.26 11.43
N LEU A 160 -14.10 39.93 12.07
CA LEU A 160 -14.96 40.91 12.72
C LEU A 160 -14.21 41.69 13.83
N GLY A 161 -13.45 40.97 14.66
CA GLY A 161 -12.62 41.56 15.71
C GLY A 161 -11.53 42.48 15.15
N ILE A 162 -10.88 42.09 14.04
CA ILE A 162 -9.88 42.94 13.37
C ILE A 162 -10.53 44.22 12.83
N TYR A 163 -11.66 44.12 12.16
CA TYR A 163 -12.35 45.32 11.64
C TYR A 163 -12.89 46.20 12.75
N TRP A 164 -13.48 45.65 13.82
CA TRP A 164 -13.98 46.42 14.95
C TRP A 164 -12.85 47.12 15.71
N LEU A 165 -11.77 46.41 16.02
CA LEU A 165 -10.62 46.99 16.70
C LEU A 165 -9.89 48.00 15.80
N GLY A 166 -9.78 47.66 14.51
CA GLY A 166 -9.20 48.53 13.49
C GLY A 166 -9.96 49.84 13.33
N ALA A 167 -11.29 49.78 13.31
CA ALA A 167 -12.14 50.99 13.28
C ALA A 167 -11.90 51.89 14.49
N LYS A 168 -11.77 51.30 15.70
CA LYS A 168 -11.39 52.06 16.91
C LYS A 168 -10.03 52.74 16.77
N LEU A 169 -9.01 51.99 16.29
CA LEU A 169 -7.67 52.53 16.11
C LEU A 169 -7.60 53.65 15.07
N VAL A 170 -8.48 53.62 14.05
CA VAL A 170 -8.62 54.69 13.07
C VAL A 170 -9.34 55.92 13.69
N ASP A 171 -10.35 55.71 14.53
CA ASP A 171 -11.08 56.79 15.20
C ASP A 171 -10.21 57.52 16.22
N ASP A 172 -9.32 56.79 16.92
CA ASP A 172 -8.36 57.38 17.87
C ASP A 172 -7.36 58.35 17.22
N ILE A 173 -7.21 58.35 15.88
CA ILE A 173 -6.41 59.33 15.15
C ILE A 173 -7.25 60.62 15.01
N SER A 174 -7.06 61.57 15.88
CA SER A 174 -7.77 62.87 15.85
C SER A 174 -7.34 63.73 14.65
N ILE A 175 -8.31 64.33 13.96
CA ILE A 175 -8.04 65.34 12.92
C ILE A 175 -8.08 66.73 13.57
N PRO A 176 -6.94 67.44 13.60
CA PRO A 176 -6.90 68.77 14.23
C PRO A 176 -7.63 69.81 13.37
N LEU A 177 -8.93 69.97 13.57
CA LEU A 177 -9.75 70.87 12.76
C LEU A 177 -9.28 72.32 12.82
N ASN A 178 -8.58 72.74 13.89
CA ASN A 178 -8.00 74.07 14.04
C ASN A 178 -6.51 74.17 13.75
N GLY A 179 -5.94 73.06 13.14
CA GLY A 179 -4.50 72.94 12.78
C GLY A 179 -4.20 73.56 11.41
N THR A 180 -2.94 73.51 11.07
CA THR A 180 -2.46 73.85 9.72
C THR A 180 -2.97 72.87 8.69
N MET A 181 -3.10 73.32 7.44
CA MET A 181 -3.46 72.37 6.30
C MET A 181 -2.56 71.15 6.24
N THR A 182 -1.28 71.32 6.52
CA THR A 182 -0.32 70.22 6.54
C THR A 182 -0.65 69.19 7.64
N GLU A 183 -1.01 69.61 8.84
CA GLU A 183 -1.42 68.74 9.94
C GLU A 183 -2.72 67.99 9.64
N ILE A 184 -3.70 68.67 9.01
CA ILE A 184 -4.97 68.06 8.59
C ILE A 184 -4.71 66.98 7.53
N PHE A 185 -3.91 67.26 6.48
CA PHE A 185 -3.56 66.29 5.45
C PHE A 185 -2.75 65.12 6.01
N THR A 186 -1.83 65.36 6.94
CA THR A 186 -1.07 64.29 7.60
C THR A 186 -1.98 63.37 8.41
N ALA A 187 -2.94 63.92 9.15
CA ALA A 187 -3.90 63.13 9.92
C ALA A 187 -4.84 62.30 9.02
N ILE A 188 -5.30 62.87 7.90
CA ILE A 188 -6.09 62.13 6.89
C ILE A 188 -5.26 61.01 6.26
N GLY A 189 -4.00 61.29 5.90
CA GLY A 189 -3.07 60.28 5.38
C GLY A 189 -2.86 59.16 6.38
N SER A 190 -2.62 59.45 7.65
CA SER A 190 -2.46 58.47 8.72
C SER A 190 -3.71 57.59 8.93
N ARG A 191 -4.91 58.14 8.80
CA ARG A 191 -6.16 57.37 8.81
C ARG A 191 -6.27 56.43 7.60
N ALA A 192 -5.92 56.91 6.41
CA ALA A 192 -5.95 56.11 5.19
C ALA A 192 -4.92 54.96 5.26
N ASP A 193 -3.71 55.23 5.77
CA ASP A 193 -2.67 54.21 5.98
C ASP A 193 -3.14 53.15 7.00
N MET A 194 -3.76 53.57 8.10
CA MET A 194 -4.29 52.66 9.12
C MET A 194 -5.43 51.79 8.58
N LEU A 195 -6.33 52.33 7.74
CA LEU A 195 -7.34 51.53 7.05
C LEU A 195 -6.70 50.48 6.12
N GLY A 196 -5.70 50.89 5.35
CA GLY A 196 -4.93 49.96 4.52
C GLY A 196 -4.27 48.86 5.35
N ASP A 197 -3.70 49.23 6.51
CA ASP A 197 -3.09 48.29 7.43
C ASP A 197 -4.10 47.30 8.03
N VAL A 198 -5.31 47.71 8.38
CA VAL A 198 -6.38 46.83 8.88
C VAL A 198 -6.76 45.76 7.82
N VAL A 199 -6.94 46.20 6.56
CA VAL A 199 -7.27 45.29 5.45
C VAL A 199 -6.13 44.30 5.20
N ALA A 200 -4.88 44.79 5.14
CA ALA A 200 -3.70 43.96 4.99
C ALA A 200 -3.53 42.98 6.14
N PHE A 201 -3.77 43.46 7.38
CA PHE A 201 -3.68 42.63 8.57
C PHE A 201 -4.70 41.48 8.56
N ASN A 202 -5.95 41.77 8.19
CA ASN A 202 -6.98 40.72 8.05
C ASN A 202 -6.53 39.64 7.05
N SER A 203 -5.96 40.03 5.93
CA SER A 203 -5.45 39.10 4.93
C SER A 203 -4.29 38.24 5.48
N TYR A 204 -3.34 38.82 6.19
CA TYR A 204 -2.24 38.09 6.80
C TYR A 204 -2.70 37.17 7.95
N ALA A 205 -3.67 37.61 8.76
CA ALA A 205 -4.27 36.80 9.81
C ALA A 205 -4.91 35.51 9.24
N LEU A 206 -5.61 35.64 8.11
CA LEU A 206 -6.17 34.48 7.39
C LEU A 206 -5.07 33.52 6.91
N TYR A 207 -3.95 34.03 6.39
CA TYR A 207 -2.82 33.20 5.99
C TYR A 207 -2.20 32.45 7.16
N VAL A 208 -2.10 33.05 8.35
CA VAL A 208 -1.63 32.36 9.56
C VAL A 208 -2.56 31.19 9.89
N VAL A 209 -3.88 31.43 9.94
CA VAL A 209 -4.88 30.39 10.22
C VAL A 209 -4.79 29.26 9.19
N MET A 210 -4.75 29.60 7.89
CA MET A 210 -4.64 28.62 6.82
C MET A 210 -3.35 27.82 6.88
N ALA A 211 -2.23 28.41 7.26
CA ALA A 211 -0.97 27.70 7.42
C ALA A 211 -1.06 26.63 8.52
N PHE A 212 -1.72 26.93 9.65
CA PHE A 212 -1.95 25.94 10.71
C PHE A 212 -2.89 24.81 10.26
N VAL A 213 -3.95 25.12 9.50
CA VAL A 213 -4.84 24.10 8.92
C VAL A 213 -4.08 23.16 7.97
N LEU A 214 -3.23 23.72 7.11
CA LEU A 214 -2.40 22.93 6.20
C LEU A 214 -1.43 22.01 6.97
N LEU A 215 -0.78 22.50 8.01
CA LEU A 215 0.11 21.70 8.85
C LEU A 215 -0.59 20.49 9.47
N LEU A 216 -1.87 20.65 9.87
CA LEU A 216 -2.64 19.53 10.40
C LEU A 216 -2.86 18.40 9.40
N MET A 217 -3.01 18.69 8.11
CA MET A 217 -3.14 17.66 7.08
C MET A 217 -1.92 16.72 7.05
N ILE A 218 -0.72 17.25 7.31
CA ILE A 218 0.50 16.44 7.37
C ILE A 218 0.44 15.45 8.51
N PHE A 219 -0.04 15.84 9.69
CA PHE A 219 -0.15 14.95 10.86
C PHE A 219 -1.06 13.75 10.62
N VAL A 220 -2.05 13.89 9.72
CA VAL A 220 -2.94 12.77 9.32
C VAL A 220 -2.28 11.87 8.26
N MET A 221 -1.53 12.47 7.34
CA MET A 221 -0.92 11.74 6.21
C MET A 221 0.36 11.00 6.61
N LEU A 222 1.19 11.61 7.47
CA LEU A 222 2.51 11.11 7.82
C LEU A 222 2.49 9.69 8.42
N PRO A 223 1.63 9.35 9.41
CA PRO A 223 1.59 8.00 9.96
C PRO A 223 1.21 6.92 8.94
N ARG A 224 0.31 7.22 8.01
CA ARG A 224 -0.10 6.29 6.94
C ARG A 224 1.07 6.00 5.99
N ALA A 225 1.72 7.05 5.52
CA ALA A 225 2.87 6.92 4.66
C ALA A 225 4.06 6.23 5.35
N GLN A 226 4.25 6.44 6.65
CA GLN A 226 5.29 5.76 7.44
C GLN A 226 5.05 4.25 7.51
N VAL A 227 3.80 3.81 7.73
CA VAL A 227 3.44 2.39 7.71
C VAL A 227 3.65 1.80 6.32
N SER A 228 3.20 2.48 5.27
CA SER A 228 3.41 2.04 3.88
C SER A 228 4.88 1.96 3.50
N ALA A 229 5.70 2.96 3.91
CA ALA A 229 7.15 2.95 3.72
C ALA A 229 7.81 1.76 4.44
N GLY A 230 7.39 1.46 5.67
CA GLY A 230 7.85 0.29 6.43
C GLY A 230 7.59 -1.02 5.68
N ARG A 231 6.37 -1.20 5.15
CA ARG A 231 5.99 -2.39 4.37
C ARG A 231 6.78 -2.53 3.06
N ILE A 232 7.02 -1.42 2.36
CA ILE A 232 7.82 -1.42 1.13
C ILE A 232 9.27 -1.75 1.46
N ASN A 233 9.84 -1.14 2.51
CA ASN A 233 11.21 -1.43 2.95
C ASN A 233 11.40 -2.89 3.37
N GLU A 234 10.40 -3.52 3.96
CA GLU A 234 10.43 -4.94 4.30
C GLU A 234 10.62 -5.81 3.05
N VAL A 235 9.94 -5.48 1.94
CA VAL A 235 10.12 -6.15 0.65
C VAL A 235 11.48 -5.84 0.04
N LEU A 236 11.89 -4.57 0.03
CA LEU A 236 13.17 -4.15 -0.57
C LEU A 236 14.39 -4.76 0.15
N ASN A 237 14.32 -4.89 1.48
CA ASN A 237 15.39 -5.43 2.31
C ASN A 237 15.28 -6.96 2.54
N SER A 238 14.28 -7.63 1.93
CA SER A 238 14.18 -9.08 2.04
C SER A 238 15.32 -9.73 1.27
N ASP A 239 16.00 -10.67 1.94
CA ASP A 239 16.99 -11.50 1.28
C ASP A 239 16.30 -12.47 0.31
N ILE A 240 16.94 -12.72 -0.82
CA ILE A 240 16.52 -13.70 -1.80
C ILE A 240 17.21 -15.02 -1.46
N ALA A 241 16.42 -16.03 -1.12
CA ALA A 241 16.94 -17.34 -0.70
C ALA A 241 17.55 -18.10 -1.86
N VAL A 242 16.90 -18.10 -3.02
CA VAL A 242 17.37 -18.81 -4.22
C VAL A 242 18.05 -17.82 -5.15
N ARG A 243 19.37 -17.85 -5.23
CA ARG A 243 20.16 -16.94 -6.07
C ARG A 243 20.60 -17.64 -7.35
N GLU A 244 20.61 -16.90 -8.45
CA GLU A 244 21.06 -17.42 -9.75
C GLU A 244 22.54 -17.80 -9.71
N GLY A 245 22.87 -18.98 -10.26
CA GLY A 245 24.23 -19.41 -10.55
C GLY A 245 24.75 -18.77 -11.84
N LYS A 246 25.94 -19.16 -12.27
CA LYS A 246 26.62 -18.55 -13.43
C LYS A 246 26.70 -19.44 -14.66
N ASP A 247 26.35 -20.73 -14.52
CA ASP A 247 26.52 -21.70 -15.57
C ASP A 247 25.32 -21.75 -16.51
N ASP A 248 25.55 -21.61 -17.78
CA ASP A 248 24.50 -21.66 -18.82
C ASP A 248 24.00 -23.06 -19.17
N GLY A 249 24.56 -24.10 -18.54
CA GLY A 249 24.15 -25.49 -18.70
C GLY A 249 24.54 -26.15 -20.04
N ARG A 250 25.32 -25.47 -20.88
CA ARG A 250 25.67 -25.99 -22.21
C ARG A 250 26.74 -27.08 -22.17
N GLN A 251 27.59 -27.11 -21.14
CA GLN A 251 28.69 -28.06 -20.96
C GLN A 251 28.39 -28.98 -19.78
N THR A 252 27.64 -30.04 -20.01
CA THR A 252 27.40 -31.12 -19.04
C THR A 252 27.84 -32.45 -19.62
N GLU A 253 28.43 -33.29 -18.77
CA GLU A 253 28.93 -34.62 -19.18
C GLU A 253 27.77 -35.60 -19.39
N GLU A 254 26.70 -35.45 -18.61
CA GLU A 254 25.47 -36.26 -18.68
C GLU A 254 24.34 -35.45 -19.34
N LYS A 255 23.32 -36.12 -19.80
CA LYS A 255 22.09 -35.48 -20.32
C LYS A 255 20.86 -36.22 -19.84
N GLY A 256 19.91 -35.46 -19.27
CA GLY A 256 18.62 -36.00 -18.82
C GLY A 256 18.73 -36.84 -17.54
N SER A 257 19.72 -36.57 -16.68
CA SER A 257 19.83 -37.23 -15.37
C SER A 257 19.41 -36.31 -14.24
N ILE A 258 18.80 -36.87 -13.19
CA ILE A 258 18.46 -36.16 -11.93
C ILE A 258 18.97 -37.01 -10.78
N THR A 259 19.77 -36.42 -9.89
CA THR A 259 20.32 -37.11 -8.72
C THR A 259 20.06 -36.32 -7.46
N PHE A 260 19.54 -36.98 -6.43
CA PHE A 260 19.41 -36.47 -5.07
C PHE A 260 20.44 -37.18 -4.20
N ASN A 261 21.34 -36.44 -3.58
CA ASN A 261 22.38 -36.93 -2.69
C ASN A 261 22.14 -36.49 -1.28
N ASP A 262 21.62 -37.34 -0.42
CA ASP A 262 21.39 -37.12 1.02
C ASP A 262 20.62 -35.81 1.31
N VAL A 263 19.57 -35.57 0.51
CA VAL A 263 18.83 -34.29 0.54
C VAL A 263 17.87 -34.23 1.71
N SER A 264 18.06 -33.24 2.56
CA SER A 264 17.07 -32.84 3.57
C SER A 264 16.55 -31.42 3.28
N PHE A 265 15.27 -31.22 3.56
CA PHE A 265 14.64 -29.91 3.31
C PHE A 265 13.65 -29.51 4.38
N ARG A 266 13.74 -28.25 4.80
CA ARG A 266 12.84 -27.59 5.72
C ARG A 266 12.32 -26.28 5.11
N TYR A 267 11.01 -26.11 5.14
CA TYR A 267 10.40 -24.85 4.71
C TYR A 267 10.81 -23.67 5.62
N PRO A 268 10.96 -22.46 5.07
CA PRO A 268 11.25 -21.28 5.86
C PRO A 268 10.22 -21.11 6.99
N GLY A 269 10.69 -21.04 8.24
CA GLY A 269 9.84 -20.90 9.43
C GLY A 269 9.21 -22.18 9.97
N ALA A 270 9.41 -23.32 9.33
CA ALA A 270 8.98 -24.62 9.88
C ALA A 270 9.93 -25.08 11.00
N ALA A 271 9.37 -25.79 12.00
CA ALA A 271 10.13 -26.35 13.09
C ALA A 271 10.86 -27.65 12.72
N GLU A 272 10.28 -28.44 11.81
CA GLU A 272 10.76 -29.78 11.42
C GLU A 272 11.05 -29.86 9.93
N ASN A 273 11.89 -30.82 9.53
CA ASN A 273 12.16 -31.12 8.14
C ASN A 273 10.94 -31.74 7.47
N CYS A 274 10.70 -31.34 6.22
CA CYS A 274 9.68 -31.95 5.36
C CYS A 274 10.21 -33.17 4.61
N LEU A 275 11.51 -33.17 4.34
CA LEU A 275 12.24 -34.29 3.72
C LEU A 275 13.52 -34.52 4.51
N GLU A 276 13.89 -35.79 4.71
CA GLU A 276 15.09 -36.19 5.44
C GLU A 276 15.82 -37.28 4.69
N HIS A 277 17.12 -37.07 4.46
CA HIS A 277 18.05 -38.03 3.90
C HIS A 277 17.57 -38.72 2.63
N ILE A 278 17.01 -37.97 1.67
CA ILE A 278 16.50 -38.51 0.41
C ILE A 278 17.66 -38.69 -0.58
N SER A 279 17.84 -39.92 -1.07
CA SER A 279 18.85 -40.28 -2.08
C SER A 279 18.23 -41.15 -3.15
N PHE A 280 18.33 -40.74 -4.40
CA PHE A 280 17.97 -41.52 -5.59
C PHE A 280 18.61 -40.91 -6.84
N GLN A 281 18.67 -41.71 -7.92
CA GLN A 281 19.09 -41.25 -9.22
C GLN A 281 18.12 -41.73 -10.29
N VAL A 282 17.87 -40.89 -11.27
CA VAL A 282 17.05 -41.17 -12.46
C VAL A 282 17.89 -40.80 -13.67
N ASN A 283 18.08 -41.77 -14.60
CA ASN A 283 18.87 -41.58 -15.80
C ASN A 283 17.98 -41.20 -17.00
N GLN A 284 18.59 -40.78 -18.07
CA GLN A 284 17.90 -40.46 -19.32
C GLN A 284 17.00 -41.61 -19.79
N GLY A 285 15.75 -41.31 -20.09
CA GLY A 285 14.75 -42.26 -20.56
C GLY A 285 14.09 -43.09 -19.46
N GLU A 286 14.50 -42.96 -18.20
CA GLU A 286 13.83 -43.61 -17.08
C GLU A 286 12.63 -42.82 -16.57
N THR A 287 11.68 -43.53 -15.98
CA THR A 287 10.52 -42.91 -15.31
C THR A 287 10.53 -43.27 -13.84
N LEU A 288 10.56 -42.25 -12.98
CA LEU A 288 10.42 -42.43 -11.54
C LEU A 288 8.99 -42.04 -11.10
N ALA A 289 8.28 -42.98 -10.48
CA ALA A 289 7.01 -42.70 -9.84
C ALA A 289 7.17 -42.49 -8.33
N ILE A 290 6.72 -41.32 -7.80
CA ILE A 290 6.78 -41.03 -6.40
C ILE A 290 5.37 -41.19 -5.80
N ILE A 291 5.20 -42.18 -4.91
CA ILE A 291 3.92 -42.54 -4.30
C ILE A 291 3.99 -42.28 -2.79
N GLY A 292 2.88 -41.87 -2.21
CA GLY A 292 2.80 -41.61 -0.77
C GLY A 292 1.53 -40.87 -0.37
N ALA A 293 1.26 -40.77 0.93
CA ALA A 293 0.13 -40.06 1.48
C ALA A 293 0.16 -38.55 1.18
N THR A 294 -0.98 -37.87 1.30
CA THR A 294 -1.02 -36.40 1.23
C THR A 294 -0.14 -35.82 2.33
N GLY A 295 0.69 -34.85 2.00
CA GLY A 295 1.63 -34.23 2.94
C GLY A 295 3.00 -34.93 3.07
N SER A 296 3.24 -36.04 2.38
CA SER A 296 4.51 -36.77 2.46
C SER A 296 5.70 -36.15 1.72
N GLY A 297 5.59 -34.92 1.22
CA GLY A 297 6.70 -34.20 0.58
C GLY A 297 6.86 -34.42 -0.92
N LYS A 298 5.96 -35.13 -1.64
CA LYS A 298 6.06 -35.42 -3.09
C LYS A 298 6.24 -34.15 -3.94
N SER A 299 5.39 -33.18 -3.74
CA SER A 299 5.49 -31.90 -4.45
C SER A 299 6.71 -31.08 -4.05
N THR A 300 7.21 -31.29 -2.84
CA THR A 300 8.45 -30.66 -2.35
C THR A 300 9.66 -31.21 -3.09
N LEU A 301 9.72 -32.54 -3.33
CA LEU A 301 10.78 -33.16 -4.15
C LEU A 301 10.81 -32.60 -5.57
N ALA A 302 9.64 -32.51 -6.22
CA ALA A 302 9.54 -31.90 -7.55
C ALA A 302 9.95 -30.43 -7.55
N GLY A 303 9.57 -29.68 -6.51
CA GLY A 303 9.97 -28.29 -6.33
C GLY A 303 11.47 -28.09 -6.09
N LEU A 304 12.14 -29.03 -5.43
CA LEU A 304 13.59 -29.02 -5.25
C LEU A 304 14.32 -29.35 -6.55
N ALA A 305 13.82 -30.32 -7.34
CA ALA A 305 14.38 -30.64 -8.67
C ALA A 305 14.26 -29.40 -9.60
N ALA A 306 13.13 -28.70 -9.57
CA ALA A 306 12.91 -27.44 -10.33
C ALA A 306 13.57 -26.21 -9.67
N ARG A 307 14.29 -26.40 -8.58
CA ARG A 307 14.94 -25.31 -7.82
C ARG A 307 14.00 -24.15 -7.46
N LEU A 308 12.75 -24.45 -7.13
CA LEU A 308 11.84 -23.48 -6.52
C LEU A 308 12.26 -23.17 -5.07
N TYR A 309 13.04 -24.05 -4.47
CA TYR A 309 13.72 -23.94 -3.19
C TYR A 309 15.10 -24.58 -3.30
N ASP A 310 16.04 -24.13 -2.50
CA ASP A 310 17.33 -24.80 -2.34
C ASP A 310 17.24 -25.83 -1.19
N ALA A 311 17.87 -26.99 -1.34
CA ALA A 311 17.99 -27.99 -0.29
C ALA A 311 18.66 -27.40 0.96
N SER A 312 18.16 -27.77 2.16
CA SER A 312 18.72 -27.36 3.44
C SER A 312 20.04 -28.08 3.71
N GLU A 313 20.08 -29.38 3.37
CA GLU A 313 21.27 -30.25 3.46
C GLU A 313 21.32 -31.16 2.25
N GLY A 314 22.52 -31.64 1.90
CA GLY A 314 22.73 -32.43 0.71
C GLY A 314 22.72 -31.62 -0.58
N GLU A 315 22.60 -32.28 -1.71
CA GLU A 315 22.64 -31.64 -3.03
C GLU A 315 21.70 -32.30 -4.03
N VAL A 316 21.17 -31.47 -4.93
CA VAL A 316 20.40 -31.92 -6.10
C VAL A 316 21.22 -31.63 -7.34
N LEU A 317 21.44 -32.67 -8.14
CA LEU A 317 22.20 -32.58 -9.38
C LEU A 317 21.28 -32.80 -10.58
N ILE A 318 21.45 -31.99 -11.62
CA ILE A 318 20.86 -32.18 -12.94
C ILE A 318 22.01 -32.28 -13.94
N ASP A 319 22.00 -33.35 -14.75
CA ASP A 319 23.08 -33.67 -15.66
C ASP A 319 24.46 -33.70 -14.99
N GLY A 320 24.53 -34.30 -13.79
CA GLY A 320 25.75 -34.42 -12.99
C GLY A 320 26.23 -33.14 -12.31
N LYS A 321 25.51 -32.03 -12.44
CA LYS A 321 25.90 -30.71 -11.91
C LYS A 321 24.89 -30.18 -10.88
N ASN A 322 25.40 -29.53 -9.84
CA ASN A 322 24.53 -28.98 -8.78
C ASN A 322 23.58 -27.90 -9.34
N VAL A 323 22.30 -27.99 -9.00
CA VAL A 323 21.28 -27.02 -9.45
C VAL A 323 21.60 -25.58 -9.04
N LYS A 324 22.36 -25.37 -7.95
CA LYS A 324 22.78 -24.06 -7.46
C LYS A 324 23.77 -23.36 -8.38
N ASP A 325 24.51 -24.10 -9.18
CA ASP A 325 25.54 -23.56 -10.08
C ASP A 325 24.97 -23.03 -11.39
N TYR A 326 23.80 -23.51 -11.77
CA TYR A 326 23.12 -23.08 -13.00
C TYR A 326 22.58 -21.67 -12.91
N SER A 327 22.65 -20.92 -14.02
CA SER A 327 21.73 -19.81 -14.26
C SER A 327 20.30 -20.33 -14.36
N PHE A 328 19.30 -19.52 -14.01
CA PHE A 328 17.91 -19.96 -14.11
C PHE A 328 17.54 -20.35 -15.54
N ARG A 329 18.01 -19.59 -16.53
CA ARG A 329 17.80 -19.92 -17.94
C ARG A 329 18.44 -21.26 -18.29
N GLY A 330 19.71 -21.47 -17.92
CA GLY A 330 20.43 -22.72 -18.21
C GLY A 330 19.79 -23.96 -17.54
N LEU A 331 19.19 -23.80 -16.38
CA LEU A 331 18.46 -24.83 -15.68
C LEU A 331 17.12 -25.16 -16.35
N TYR A 332 16.31 -24.11 -16.60
CA TYR A 332 14.94 -24.27 -17.11
C TYR A 332 14.89 -24.65 -18.61
N ASP A 333 15.93 -24.35 -19.38
CA ASP A 333 16.08 -24.84 -20.76
C ASP A 333 16.24 -26.39 -20.81
N LYS A 334 16.56 -27.03 -19.67
CA LYS A 334 16.76 -28.50 -19.58
C LYS A 334 15.52 -29.24 -19.09
N MET A 335 14.50 -28.55 -18.54
CA MET A 335 13.37 -29.22 -17.92
C MET A 335 12.02 -28.61 -18.31
N GLY A 336 11.00 -29.47 -18.38
CA GLY A 336 9.59 -29.04 -18.36
C GLY A 336 9.00 -29.33 -16.99
N TYR A 337 8.34 -28.34 -16.39
CA TYR A 337 7.69 -28.44 -15.08
C TYR A 337 6.18 -28.27 -15.20
N VAL A 338 5.42 -29.34 -14.94
CA VAL A 338 3.95 -29.29 -14.93
C VAL A 338 3.46 -29.18 -13.49
N THR A 339 2.80 -28.07 -13.18
CA THR A 339 2.26 -27.81 -11.84
C THR A 339 0.98 -28.58 -11.58
N GLN A 340 0.71 -28.95 -10.32
CA GLN A 340 -0.53 -29.60 -9.91
C GLN A 340 -1.77 -28.72 -10.17
N LYS A 341 -1.62 -27.41 -9.99
CA LYS A 341 -2.66 -26.40 -10.29
C LYS A 341 -2.19 -25.59 -11.49
N ALA A 342 -2.83 -25.79 -12.63
CA ALA A 342 -2.59 -24.98 -13.82
C ALA A 342 -3.01 -23.53 -13.57
N VAL A 343 -2.21 -22.59 -14.05
CA VAL A 343 -2.51 -21.16 -14.08
C VAL A 343 -2.46 -20.72 -15.52
N LEU A 344 -3.54 -20.13 -16.02
CA LEU A 344 -3.60 -19.52 -17.33
C LEU A 344 -3.49 -18.00 -17.17
N PHE A 345 -2.74 -17.39 -18.06
CA PHE A 345 -2.60 -15.94 -18.14
C PHE A 345 -3.69 -15.38 -19.08
N SER A 346 -4.11 -14.14 -18.83
CA SER A 346 -5.06 -13.45 -19.70
C SER A 346 -4.39 -13.12 -21.04
N ASP A 347 -4.41 -14.06 -21.94
CA ASP A 347 -3.79 -14.04 -23.27
C ASP A 347 -4.55 -15.02 -24.17
N THR A 348 -4.09 -15.20 -25.41
CA THR A 348 -4.59 -16.25 -26.31
C THR A 348 -4.17 -17.65 -25.84
N ILE A 349 -4.79 -18.67 -26.39
CA ILE A 349 -4.34 -20.06 -26.17
C ILE A 349 -2.90 -20.21 -26.67
N GLU A 350 -2.59 -19.70 -27.86
CA GLU A 350 -1.23 -19.71 -28.41
C GLU A 350 -0.25 -19.05 -27.45
N GLY A 351 -0.56 -17.86 -26.92
CA GLY A 351 0.28 -17.14 -25.96
C GLY A 351 0.51 -17.90 -24.65
N ASN A 352 -0.50 -18.65 -24.18
CA ASN A 352 -0.38 -19.50 -23.00
C ASN A 352 0.44 -20.77 -23.25
N VAL A 353 0.32 -21.38 -24.45
CA VAL A 353 1.10 -22.58 -24.83
C VAL A 353 2.57 -22.22 -25.10
N ALA A 354 2.80 -21.09 -25.76
CA ALA A 354 4.14 -20.56 -26.04
C ALA A 354 4.72 -19.73 -24.88
N PHE A 355 4.12 -19.79 -23.69
CA PHE A 355 4.52 -18.97 -22.55
C PHE A 355 5.94 -19.30 -22.08
N GLY A 356 6.80 -18.28 -22.11
CA GLY A 356 8.18 -18.36 -21.62
C GLY A 356 9.22 -17.94 -22.65
N GLU A 357 10.45 -17.80 -22.18
CA GLU A 357 11.63 -17.57 -23.02
C GLU A 357 12.35 -18.89 -23.28
N ALA A 358 12.20 -19.44 -24.46
CA ALA A 358 12.95 -20.62 -24.88
C ALA A 358 14.33 -20.24 -25.47
N ALA A 359 15.27 -21.18 -25.49
CA ALA A 359 16.60 -20.98 -26.12
C ALA A 359 16.50 -20.68 -27.63
N GLN A 360 15.45 -21.20 -28.28
CA GLN A 360 15.09 -20.92 -29.67
C GLN A 360 13.70 -20.30 -29.74
N ALA A 361 13.45 -19.50 -30.76
CA ALA A 361 12.12 -18.92 -30.99
C ALA A 361 11.10 -20.05 -31.19
N ILE A 362 10.01 -20.02 -30.40
CA ILE A 362 8.91 -20.99 -30.51
C ILE A 362 8.16 -20.71 -31.81
N THR A 363 8.03 -21.74 -32.64
CA THR A 363 7.33 -21.67 -33.92
C THR A 363 5.86 -22.11 -33.78
N GLU A 364 5.02 -21.73 -34.75
CA GLU A 364 3.62 -22.20 -34.78
C GLU A 364 3.52 -23.73 -34.89
N GLU A 365 4.51 -24.38 -35.52
CA GLU A 365 4.64 -25.86 -35.58
C GLU A 365 4.87 -26.45 -34.19
N ASP A 366 5.72 -25.82 -33.36
CA ASP A 366 5.97 -26.25 -31.97
C ASP A 366 4.71 -26.18 -31.13
N VAL A 367 3.92 -25.09 -31.29
CA VAL A 367 2.64 -24.90 -30.61
C VAL A 367 1.65 -26.00 -31.04
N LYS A 368 1.50 -26.25 -32.32
CA LYS A 368 0.61 -27.31 -32.84
C LYS A 368 1.02 -28.68 -32.32
N LYS A 369 2.31 -28.97 -32.28
CA LYS A 369 2.83 -30.22 -31.73
C LYS A 369 2.56 -30.38 -30.24
N ALA A 370 2.70 -29.29 -29.46
CA ALA A 370 2.37 -29.30 -28.04
C ALA A 370 0.87 -29.54 -27.79
N ILE A 371 0.00 -28.99 -28.61
CA ILE A 371 -1.46 -29.18 -28.56
C ILE A 371 -1.83 -30.63 -28.90
N ASP A 372 -1.20 -31.21 -29.92
CA ASP A 372 -1.42 -32.61 -30.30
C ASP A 372 -0.97 -33.58 -29.17
N ILE A 373 0.22 -33.35 -28.58
CA ILE A 373 0.73 -34.15 -27.46
C ILE A 373 -0.21 -34.06 -26.25
N SER A 374 -0.74 -32.88 -25.96
CA SER A 374 -1.67 -32.64 -24.83
C SER A 374 -3.10 -33.10 -25.10
N GLN A 375 -3.41 -33.59 -26.34
CA GLN A 375 -4.75 -33.95 -26.77
C GLN A 375 -5.79 -32.79 -26.65
N ALA A 376 -5.32 -31.56 -26.79
CA ALA A 376 -6.13 -30.36 -26.60
C ALA A 376 -6.87 -29.92 -27.87
N GLN A 377 -6.55 -30.50 -29.04
CA GLN A 377 -7.08 -30.09 -30.34
C GLN A 377 -8.63 -30.10 -30.39
N GLU A 378 -9.27 -31.14 -29.81
CA GLU A 378 -10.72 -31.29 -29.86
C GLU A 378 -11.50 -30.13 -29.23
N PHE A 379 -11.02 -29.54 -28.15
CA PHE A 379 -11.72 -28.43 -27.55
C PHE A 379 -11.32 -27.08 -28.17
N ILE A 380 -10.10 -26.95 -28.70
CA ILE A 380 -9.64 -25.76 -29.41
C ILE A 380 -10.44 -25.56 -30.71
N ASP A 381 -10.70 -26.66 -31.44
CA ASP A 381 -11.49 -26.62 -32.67
C ASP A 381 -12.95 -26.19 -32.45
N LYS A 382 -13.45 -26.28 -31.21
CA LYS A 382 -14.80 -25.81 -30.83
C LYS A 382 -14.86 -24.31 -30.51
N MET A 383 -13.72 -23.63 -30.43
CA MET A 383 -13.62 -22.20 -30.13
C MET A 383 -13.69 -21.38 -31.43
N GLU A 384 -14.36 -20.21 -31.37
CA GLU A 384 -14.59 -19.38 -32.56
C GLU A 384 -13.32 -18.93 -33.25
N GLU A 385 -12.27 -18.61 -32.48
CA GLU A 385 -10.98 -18.12 -33.01
C GLU A 385 -9.87 -19.18 -32.89
N GLY A 386 -10.19 -20.43 -32.54
CA GLY A 386 -9.22 -21.52 -32.40
C GLY A 386 -8.10 -21.16 -31.44
N LEU A 387 -6.84 -21.23 -31.91
CA LEU A 387 -5.63 -20.91 -31.14
C LEU A 387 -5.56 -19.45 -30.66
N TYR A 388 -6.20 -18.54 -31.33
CA TYR A 388 -6.21 -17.12 -31.02
C TYR A 388 -7.33 -16.71 -30.08
N SER A 389 -8.16 -17.67 -29.63
CA SER A 389 -9.18 -17.44 -28.63
C SER A 389 -8.56 -16.96 -27.32
N HIS A 390 -9.05 -15.85 -26.78
CA HIS A 390 -8.67 -15.31 -25.49
C HIS A 390 -9.27 -16.12 -24.34
N ILE A 391 -8.45 -16.33 -23.29
CA ILE A 391 -8.83 -17.06 -22.06
C ILE A 391 -8.48 -16.24 -20.81
#